data_79c22ff98f4db36e12453d2c495a70dd
#
_entry.id   79c22ff98f4db36e12453d2c495a70dd
#
_cell.length_a   1.000
_cell.length_b   1.000
_cell.length_c   1.000
_cell.angle_alpha   90.00
_cell.angle_beta   90.00
_cell.angle_gamma   90.00
#
_symmetry.space_group_name_H-M   'P 1'
#
loop_
_entity.id
_entity.type
_entity.pdbx_description
1 polymer ?
#
loop_
_entity_poly.entity_id
_entity_poly.type
_entity_poly.pdbx_seq_one_letter_code
_entity_poly.pdbx_strand_id
1 'polypeptide(L)'
;MINRNAALYLNDWLKKSRRKPLILRGARQVGKSTLVREFAKSAGLELLEINLERHPVLDTVFRSLDVVRICREIEGLLGRRIEAANSLLFLDEIQATPHALAALRYFYEEMPELPVVAAGSLLEFTLADHEFSMPVGRVEYLHLGPLGFSEFLAAVDTGLVSYLEAAGRFEEIPDTAHARLVERLREFLFVGGMPEAVCEFLENGSLTGVREVQRSIVETYQDDFAKYARREDLARLHGVFQRIPVNIGRKIKYVNLSREDLARDTKGCVDLLIRAQVCHRVSASHCSGLPLAAGENQRAFKLISMDVGIMNFLCGGRWESLSQATSQTLVNEGALAEQFIGQHLAFLDLGKPSLHYWLREGKSENAEVDYVVAKEGKILPIEVKAGAAG
;
A
#
# COMPACT_ATOMS: atom_id res chain seq x y z
N MET A 1 2.96 17.68 -9.39
CA MET A 1 3.77 16.50 -8.97
C MET A 1 3.52 16.28 -7.48
N ILE A 2 3.26 15.05 -7.06
CA ILE A 2 2.90 14.74 -5.66
C ILE A 2 4.14 14.22 -4.95
N ASN A 3 4.54 14.89 -3.87
CA ASN A 3 5.64 14.44 -3.03
C ASN A 3 5.21 13.23 -2.20
N ARG A 4 6.08 12.20 -2.13
CA ARG A 4 5.86 10.99 -1.35
C ARG A 4 6.82 10.94 -0.16
N ASN A 5 6.30 10.64 1.02
CA ASN A 5 7.12 10.45 2.22
C ASN A 5 8.16 9.33 2.05
N ALA A 6 7.85 8.35 1.23
CA ALA A 6 8.78 7.28 0.85
C ALA A 6 10.06 7.79 0.15
N ALA A 7 10.05 8.99 -0.44
CA ALA A 7 11.26 9.60 -1.02
C ALA A 7 12.34 9.89 0.04
N LEU A 8 11.94 10.21 1.27
CA LEU A 8 12.89 10.39 2.38
C LEU A 8 13.63 9.10 2.68
N TYR A 9 12.90 7.98 2.73
CA TYR A 9 13.52 6.66 2.92
C TYR A 9 14.48 6.31 1.78
N LEU A 10 14.13 6.62 0.52
CA LEU A 10 15.02 6.38 -0.63
C LEU A 10 16.30 7.21 -0.53
N ASN A 11 16.22 8.46 -0.08
CA ASN A 11 17.39 9.30 0.15
C ASN A 11 18.33 8.73 1.23
N ASP A 12 17.75 8.22 2.32
CA ASP A 12 18.54 7.59 3.40
C ASP A 12 19.09 6.24 2.97
N TRP A 13 18.32 5.46 2.20
CA TRP A 13 18.79 4.21 1.60
C TRP A 13 19.98 4.44 0.65
N LEU A 14 19.92 5.48 -0.19
CA LEU A 14 20.99 5.81 -1.13
C LEU A 14 22.32 6.09 -0.42
N LYS A 15 22.29 6.72 0.75
CA LYS A 15 23.47 7.11 1.55
C LYS A 15 24.10 5.94 2.33
N LYS A 16 23.46 4.78 2.40
CA LYS A 16 23.99 3.63 3.15
C LYS A 16 25.30 3.13 2.55
N SER A 17 26.34 2.96 3.37
CA SER A 17 27.64 2.43 2.95
C SER A 17 27.58 0.97 2.49
N ARG A 18 26.67 0.17 3.06
CA ARG A 18 26.38 -1.21 2.68
C ARG A 18 24.94 -1.32 2.16
N ARG A 19 24.64 -0.51 1.14
CA ARG A 19 23.33 -0.47 0.50
C ARG A 19 23.02 -1.79 -0.18
N LYS A 20 21.90 -2.39 0.17
CA LYS A 20 21.38 -3.58 -0.52
C LYS A 20 20.44 -3.14 -1.65
N PRO A 21 20.28 -3.93 -2.71
CA PRO A 21 19.20 -3.72 -3.67
C PRO A 21 17.86 -3.60 -2.96
N LEU A 22 17.04 -2.64 -3.38
CA LEU A 22 15.76 -2.34 -2.78
C LEU A 22 14.62 -2.90 -3.63
N ILE A 23 13.72 -3.64 -3.00
CA ILE A 23 12.52 -4.15 -3.65
C ILE A 23 11.32 -3.34 -3.18
N LEU A 24 10.71 -2.60 -4.11
CA LEU A 24 9.45 -1.89 -3.89
C LEU A 24 8.28 -2.84 -4.04
N ARG A 25 7.52 -3.02 -2.97
CA ARG A 25 6.29 -3.79 -2.93
C ARG A 25 5.09 -2.86 -2.79
N GLY A 26 3.93 -3.30 -3.19
CA GLY A 26 2.70 -2.50 -3.08
C GLY A 26 1.71 -2.88 -4.17
N ALA A 27 0.45 -2.58 -3.96
CA ALA A 27 -0.61 -2.82 -4.92
C ALA A 27 -0.32 -2.17 -6.29
N ARG A 28 -1.06 -2.53 -7.32
CA ARG A 28 -1.00 -1.82 -8.60
C ARG A 28 -1.41 -0.36 -8.44
N GLN A 29 -0.87 0.50 -9.31
CA GLN A 29 -1.26 1.92 -9.43
C GLN A 29 -1.00 2.79 -8.17
N VAL A 30 -0.26 2.30 -7.15
CA VAL A 30 0.15 3.11 -5.99
C VAL A 30 1.34 4.04 -6.26
N GLY A 31 1.87 4.04 -7.50
CA GLY A 31 2.90 4.98 -7.93
C GLY A 31 4.35 4.51 -7.71
N LYS A 32 4.63 3.19 -7.68
CA LYS A 32 5.99 2.63 -7.49
C LYS A 32 7.00 3.15 -8.52
N SER A 33 6.71 3.00 -9.80
CA SER A 33 7.61 3.41 -10.88
C SER A 33 7.77 4.93 -10.93
N THR A 34 6.70 5.69 -10.68
CA THR A 34 6.74 7.15 -10.58
C THR A 34 7.65 7.59 -9.44
N LEU A 35 7.55 6.95 -8.26
CA LEU A 35 8.40 7.26 -7.11
C LEU A 35 9.89 7.09 -7.46
N VAL A 36 10.26 6.02 -8.16
CA VAL A 36 11.67 5.77 -8.56
C VAL A 36 12.16 6.79 -9.57
N ARG A 37 11.33 7.14 -10.57
CA ARG A 37 11.68 8.16 -11.58
C ARG A 37 11.92 9.53 -10.93
N GLU A 38 11.01 9.95 -10.05
CA GLU A 38 11.13 11.22 -9.35
C GLU A 38 12.32 11.24 -8.37
N PHE A 39 12.55 10.12 -7.69
CA PHE A 39 13.71 9.96 -6.82
C PHE A 39 15.02 10.07 -7.61
N ALA A 40 15.17 9.36 -8.73
CA ALA A 40 16.38 9.44 -9.56
C ALA A 40 16.64 10.87 -10.02
N LYS A 41 15.58 11.57 -10.49
CA LYS A 41 15.67 12.98 -10.90
C LYS A 41 16.11 13.90 -9.76
N SER A 42 15.52 13.74 -8.57
CA SER A 42 15.85 14.58 -7.40
C SER A 42 17.25 14.30 -6.84
N ALA A 43 17.73 13.06 -6.96
CA ALA A 43 19.06 12.64 -6.54
C ALA A 43 20.16 12.95 -7.58
N GLY A 44 19.79 13.45 -8.76
CA GLY A 44 20.73 13.73 -9.86
C GLY A 44 21.35 12.47 -10.48
N LEU A 45 20.65 11.31 -10.38
CA LEU A 45 21.11 10.05 -10.93
C LEU A 45 20.56 9.81 -12.33
N GLU A 46 21.37 9.23 -13.20
CA GLU A 46 20.89 8.71 -14.48
C GLU A 46 20.04 7.46 -14.25
N LEU A 47 18.76 7.54 -14.60
CA LEU A 47 17.84 6.41 -14.47
C LEU A 47 17.99 5.45 -15.66
N LEU A 48 18.37 4.21 -15.35
CA LEU A 48 18.42 3.09 -16.28
C LEU A 48 17.24 2.17 -15.98
N GLU A 49 16.08 2.52 -16.55
CA GLU A 49 14.82 1.84 -16.31
C GLU A 49 14.58 0.75 -17.35
N ILE A 50 14.30 -0.47 -16.89
CA ILE A 50 13.93 -1.62 -17.71
C ILE A 50 12.64 -2.22 -17.20
N ASN A 51 11.62 -2.23 -18.04
CA ASN A 51 10.41 -2.99 -17.80
C ASN A 51 10.64 -4.44 -18.27
N LEU A 52 10.77 -5.37 -17.34
CA LEU A 52 11.09 -6.77 -17.62
C LEU A 52 9.95 -7.54 -18.29
N GLU A 53 8.72 -7.08 -18.15
CA GLU A 53 7.57 -7.65 -18.89
C GLU A 53 7.69 -7.39 -20.41
N ARG A 54 8.29 -6.26 -20.81
CA ARG A 54 8.53 -5.91 -22.22
C ARG A 54 9.74 -6.62 -22.82
N HIS A 55 10.63 -7.15 -21.99
CA HIS A 55 11.90 -7.73 -22.40
C HIS A 55 12.10 -9.15 -21.85
N PRO A 56 11.21 -10.12 -22.17
CA PRO A 56 11.28 -11.47 -21.61
C PRO A 56 12.57 -12.23 -21.96
N VAL A 57 13.24 -11.85 -23.05
CA VAL A 57 14.55 -12.42 -23.45
C VAL A 57 15.62 -12.22 -22.38
N LEU A 58 15.52 -11.18 -21.56
CA LEU A 58 16.46 -10.91 -20.49
C LEU A 58 16.43 -11.98 -19.38
N ASP A 59 15.39 -12.80 -19.26
CA ASP A 59 15.39 -13.91 -18.32
C ASP A 59 16.55 -14.87 -18.56
N THR A 60 16.88 -15.16 -19.81
CA THR A 60 18.04 -15.99 -20.18
C THR A 60 19.36 -15.33 -19.77
N VAL A 61 19.44 -14.01 -19.85
CA VAL A 61 20.62 -13.24 -19.42
C VAL A 61 20.75 -13.27 -17.89
N PHE A 62 19.67 -12.99 -17.18
CA PHE A 62 19.65 -13.03 -15.70
C PHE A 62 19.92 -14.43 -15.14
N ARG A 63 19.56 -15.49 -15.85
CA ARG A 63 19.87 -16.87 -15.49
C ARG A 63 21.38 -17.14 -15.37
N SER A 64 22.22 -16.38 -16.08
CA SER A 64 23.67 -16.52 -15.95
C SER A 64 24.20 -16.10 -14.58
N LEU A 65 23.48 -15.25 -13.85
CA LEU A 65 23.87 -14.64 -12.57
C LEU A 65 25.17 -13.83 -12.64
N ASP A 66 25.70 -13.59 -13.83
CA ASP A 66 26.89 -12.78 -14.10
C ASP A 66 26.50 -11.32 -14.23
N VAL A 67 26.77 -10.52 -13.21
CA VAL A 67 26.38 -9.11 -13.12
C VAL A 67 27.01 -8.28 -14.24
N VAL A 68 28.26 -8.57 -14.60
CA VAL A 68 28.97 -7.85 -15.68
C VAL A 68 28.30 -8.09 -17.02
N ARG A 69 27.95 -9.35 -17.30
CA ARG A 69 27.20 -9.72 -18.51
C ARG A 69 25.81 -9.09 -18.52
N ILE A 70 25.10 -9.16 -17.40
CA ILE A 70 23.77 -8.54 -17.25
C ILE A 70 23.85 -7.04 -17.56
N CYS A 71 24.82 -6.33 -16.97
CA CYS A 71 24.99 -4.91 -17.22
C CYS A 71 25.27 -4.59 -18.69
N ARG A 72 26.14 -5.36 -19.35
CA ARG A 72 26.44 -5.18 -20.78
C ARG A 72 25.24 -5.37 -21.69
N GLU A 73 24.39 -6.36 -21.40
CA GLU A 73 23.16 -6.57 -22.18
C GLU A 73 22.16 -5.43 -21.96
N ILE A 74 22.08 -4.92 -20.71
CA ILE A 74 21.27 -3.75 -20.38
C ILE A 74 21.79 -2.50 -21.08
N GLU A 75 23.10 -2.26 -21.07
CA GLU A 75 23.74 -1.17 -21.81
C GLU A 75 23.43 -1.23 -23.32
N GLY A 76 23.57 -2.43 -23.90
CA GLY A 76 23.24 -2.67 -25.30
C GLY A 76 21.77 -2.37 -25.63
N LEU A 77 20.86 -2.78 -24.75
CA LEU A 77 19.43 -2.55 -24.91
C LEU A 77 19.05 -1.06 -24.82
N LEU A 78 19.65 -0.34 -23.86
CA LEU A 78 19.33 1.05 -23.60
C LEU A 78 20.16 2.04 -24.46
N GLY A 79 21.25 1.58 -25.08
CA GLY A 79 22.20 2.44 -25.79
C GLY A 79 22.94 3.41 -24.86
N ARG A 80 23.08 3.07 -23.58
CA ARG A 80 23.70 3.90 -22.53
C ARG A 80 24.64 3.07 -21.68
N ARG A 81 25.72 3.67 -21.16
CA ARG A 81 26.62 2.99 -20.23
C ARG A 81 26.13 3.08 -18.79
N ILE A 82 26.44 2.08 -18.00
CA ILE A 82 26.17 2.04 -16.55
C ILE A 82 27.39 2.61 -15.83
N GLU A 83 27.26 3.82 -15.32
CA GLU A 83 28.24 4.44 -14.44
C GLU A 83 27.78 4.28 -12.99
N ALA A 84 28.31 3.30 -12.29
CA ALA A 84 27.77 2.89 -10.97
C ALA A 84 27.60 4.04 -9.96
N ALA A 85 28.50 5.05 -10.00
CA ALA A 85 28.41 6.21 -9.10
C ALA A 85 27.29 7.21 -9.46
N ASN A 86 26.88 7.26 -10.73
CA ASN A 86 25.95 8.26 -11.26
C ASN A 86 24.64 7.66 -11.77
N SER A 87 24.52 6.34 -11.77
CA SER A 87 23.36 5.63 -12.32
C SER A 87 22.50 5.02 -11.22
N LEU A 88 21.20 4.89 -11.50
CA LEU A 88 20.27 4.06 -10.75
C LEU A 88 19.66 3.02 -11.69
N LEU A 89 19.96 1.75 -11.45
CA LEU A 89 19.34 0.65 -12.19
C LEU A 89 17.95 0.36 -11.61
N PHE A 90 16.93 0.47 -12.46
CA PHE A 90 15.55 0.19 -12.09
C PHE A 90 14.98 -0.97 -12.89
N LEU A 91 14.70 -2.08 -12.21
CA LEU A 91 14.09 -3.29 -12.76
C LEU A 91 12.59 -3.28 -12.45
N ASP A 92 11.78 -2.77 -13.37
CA ASP A 92 10.34 -2.72 -13.21
C ASP A 92 9.67 -4.02 -13.66
N GLU A 93 8.56 -4.39 -13.02
CA GLU A 93 7.80 -5.65 -13.19
C GLU A 93 8.70 -6.89 -13.05
N ILE A 94 9.54 -6.91 -12.00
CA ILE A 94 10.58 -7.93 -11.77
C ILE A 94 10.02 -9.36 -11.70
N GLN A 95 8.74 -9.54 -11.34
CA GLN A 95 8.09 -10.85 -11.33
C GLN A 95 7.99 -11.50 -12.72
N ALA A 96 8.09 -10.71 -13.81
CA ALA A 96 8.10 -11.24 -15.16
C ALA A 96 9.42 -11.97 -15.51
N THR A 97 10.49 -11.71 -14.73
CA THR A 97 11.82 -12.30 -14.91
C THR A 97 12.31 -12.83 -13.55
N PRO A 98 11.87 -14.02 -13.12
CA PRO A 98 12.19 -14.54 -11.78
C PRO A 98 13.69 -14.67 -11.48
N HIS A 99 14.52 -14.95 -12.50
CA HIS A 99 15.98 -15.01 -12.34
C HIS A 99 16.59 -13.65 -11.97
N ALA A 100 15.92 -12.52 -12.30
CA ALA A 100 16.36 -11.20 -11.88
C ALA A 100 16.30 -11.04 -10.35
N LEU A 101 15.34 -11.68 -9.67
CA LEU A 101 15.29 -11.69 -8.20
C LEU A 101 16.52 -12.35 -7.59
N ALA A 102 16.96 -13.50 -8.15
CA ALA A 102 18.16 -14.18 -7.70
C ALA A 102 19.42 -13.34 -7.97
N ALA A 103 19.47 -12.65 -9.12
CA ALA A 103 20.59 -11.80 -9.51
C ALA A 103 20.81 -10.61 -8.58
N LEU A 104 19.75 -10.10 -7.88
CA LEU A 104 19.90 -9.01 -6.91
C LEU A 104 20.95 -9.31 -5.83
N ARG A 105 21.12 -10.58 -5.45
CA ARG A 105 22.18 -10.99 -4.53
C ARG A 105 23.55 -10.63 -5.06
N TYR A 106 23.81 -10.94 -6.32
CA TYR A 106 25.12 -10.74 -6.95
C TYR A 106 25.38 -9.26 -7.22
N PHE A 107 24.38 -8.46 -7.54
CA PHE A 107 24.52 -7.00 -7.54
C PHE A 107 25.00 -6.45 -6.20
N TYR A 108 24.47 -6.96 -5.09
CA TYR A 108 24.96 -6.58 -3.76
C TYR A 108 26.39 -7.04 -3.46
N GLU A 109 26.77 -8.26 -3.88
CA GLU A 109 28.06 -8.87 -3.53
C GLU A 109 29.19 -8.41 -4.46
N GLU A 110 28.92 -8.13 -5.76
CA GLU A 110 29.91 -7.89 -6.80
C GLU A 110 29.91 -6.44 -7.32
N MET A 111 28.79 -5.70 -7.19
CA MET A 111 28.65 -4.33 -7.68
C MET A 111 27.90 -3.44 -6.68
N PRO A 112 28.35 -3.35 -5.41
CA PRO A 112 27.63 -2.62 -4.34
C PRO A 112 27.53 -1.11 -4.57
N GLU A 113 28.37 -0.54 -5.42
CA GLU A 113 28.34 0.89 -5.77
C GLU A 113 27.11 1.24 -6.62
N LEU A 114 26.62 0.31 -7.43
CA LEU A 114 25.45 0.54 -8.28
C LEU A 114 24.17 0.45 -7.45
N PRO A 115 23.42 1.54 -7.30
CA PRO A 115 22.09 1.49 -6.71
C PRO A 115 21.15 0.69 -7.61
N VAL A 116 20.53 -0.34 -7.06
CA VAL A 116 19.55 -1.17 -7.77
C VAL A 116 18.22 -1.10 -7.04
N VAL A 117 17.18 -0.70 -7.75
CA VAL A 117 15.78 -0.75 -7.29
C VAL A 117 15.03 -1.72 -8.18
N ALA A 118 14.22 -2.56 -7.58
CA ALA A 118 13.30 -3.45 -8.29
C ALA A 118 11.88 -3.17 -7.84
N ALA A 119 10.91 -3.28 -8.73
CA ALA A 119 9.50 -3.15 -8.40
C ALA A 119 8.66 -4.23 -9.06
N GLY A 120 7.58 -4.64 -8.39
CA GLY A 120 6.62 -5.56 -8.95
C GLY A 120 5.30 -5.53 -8.17
N SER A 121 4.20 -5.50 -8.90
CA SER A 121 2.86 -5.42 -8.30
C SER A 121 2.31 -6.80 -7.89
N LEU A 122 2.71 -7.86 -8.59
CA LEU A 122 2.28 -9.24 -8.35
C LEU A 122 3.41 -10.10 -7.76
N LEU A 123 4.43 -9.46 -7.19
CA LEU A 123 5.60 -10.13 -6.65
C LEU A 123 5.25 -11.15 -5.56
N GLU A 124 4.23 -10.89 -4.74
CA GLU A 124 3.77 -11.82 -3.68
C GLU A 124 3.26 -13.16 -4.23
N PHE A 125 2.78 -13.18 -5.48
CA PHE A 125 2.35 -14.42 -6.14
C PHE A 125 3.55 -15.21 -6.65
N THR A 126 4.51 -14.56 -7.30
CA THR A 126 5.77 -15.20 -7.76
C THR A 126 6.57 -15.76 -6.59
N LEU A 127 6.62 -15.04 -5.46
CA LEU A 127 7.32 -15.49 -4.25
C LEU A 127 6.63 -16.66 -3.54
N ALA A 128 5.35 -16.88 -3.76
CA ALA A 128 4.65 -18.04 -3.23
C ALA A 128 4.92 -19.32 -4.03
N ASP A 129 5.47 -19.19 -5.23
CA ASP A 129 5.90 -20.31 -6.06
C ASP A 129 7.29 -20.79 -5.57
N HIS A 130 7.39 -22.04 -5.13
CA HIS A 130 8.59 -22.60 -4.48
C HIS A 130 9.79 -22.76 -5.39
N GLU A 131 9.66 -22.45 -6.67
CA GLU A 131 10.75 -22.58 -7.66
C GLU A 131 11.82 -21.48 -7.54
N PHE A 132 11.51 -20.37 -6.85
CA PHE A 132 12.41 -19.21 -6.76
C PHE A 132 12.85 -18.91 -5.35
N SER A 133 14.17 -18.89 -5.13
CA SER A 133 14.77 -18.54 -3.84
C SER A 133 14.99 -17.03 -3.76
N MET A 134 14.36 -16.39 -2.78
CA MET A 134 14.68 -15.00 -2.44
C MET A 134 16.11 -14.88 -1.90
N PRO A 135 16.85 -13.82 -2.27
CA PRO A 135 18.18 -13.56 -1.74
C PRO A 135 18.12 -13.07 -0.28
N VAL A 136 17.87 -14.01 0.64
CA VAL A 136 17.70 -13.72 2.06
C VAL A 136 18.89 -12.93 2.61
N GLY A 137 18.62 -11.82 3.29
CA GLY A 137 19.64 -10.98 3.88
C GLY A 137 20.46 -10.12 2.90
N ARG A 138 20.19 -10.19 1.60
CA ARG A 138 20.90 -9.46 0.53
C ARG A 138 20.06 -8.38 -0.15
N VAL A 139 18.80 -8.23 0.23
CA VAL A 139 17.87 -7.20 -0.28
C VAL A 139 17.20 -6.49 0.89
N GLU A 140 16.73 -5.28 0.63
CA GLU A 140 15.84 -4.51 1.50
C GLU A 140 14.45 -4.41 0.85
N TYR A 141 13.43 -4.13 1.67
CA TYR A 141 12.06 -4.00 1.20
C TYR A 141 11.48 -2.65 1.60
N LEU A 142 10.73 -2.06 0.70
CA LEU A 142 9.87 -0.91 0.97
C LEU A 142 8.46 -1.23 0.49
N HIS A 143 7.49 -1.13 1.39
CA HIS A 143 6.08 -1.32 1.07
C HIS A 143 5.42 0.03 0.84
N LEU A 144 5.05 0.29 -0.43
CA LEU A 144 4.40 1.53 -0.85
C LEU A 144 2.89 1.32 -0.90
N GLY A 145 2.16 2.10 -0.10
CA GLY A 145 0.71 2.21 -0.17
C GLY A 145 0.23 3.37 -1.04
N PRO A 146 -1.09 3.57 -1.11
CA PRO A 146 -1.69 4.82 -1.59
C PRO A 146 -1.14 6.02 -0.82
N LEU A 147 -1.40 7.25 -1.28
CA LEU A 147 -1.04 8.45 -0.52
C LEU A 147 -1.74 8.45 0.84
N GLY A 148 -1.00 8.86 1.86
CA GLY A 148 -1.58 9.20 3.15
C GLY A 148 -2.24 10.58 3.13
N PHE A 149 -3.05 10.90 4.15
CA PHE A 149 -3.71 12.20 4.23
C PHE A 149 -2.72 13.37 4.27
N SER A 150 -1.57 13.22 4.93
CA SER A 150 -0.53 14.25 4.94
C SER A 150 0.06 14.52 3.55
N GLU A 151 0.27 13.48 2.74
CA GLU A 151 0.75 13.62 1.36
C GLU A 151 -0.33 14.26 0.46
N PHE A 152 -1.59 13.87 0.63
CA PHE A 152 -2.73 14.50 -0.05
C PHE A 152 -2.85 15.98 0.35
N LEU A 153 -2.84 16.29 1.64
CA LEU A 153 -2.93 17.64 2.15
C LEU A 153 -1.79 18.52 1.61
N ALA A 154 -0.56 18.00 1.59
CA ALA A 154 0.59 18.70 1.02
C ALA A 154 0.43 19.00 -0.48
N ALA A 155 -0.31 18.16 -1.21
CA ALA A 155 -0.58 18.36 -2.63
C ALA A 155 -1.71 19.37 -2.89
N VAL A 156 -2.77 19.38 -2.06
CA VAL A 156 -3.95 20.23 -2.28
C VAL A 156 -3.89 21.55 -1.54
N ASP A 157 -3.15 21.63 -0.43
CA ASP A 157 -3.16 22.80 0.47
C ASP A 157 -1.83 23.00 1.21
N THR A 158 -0.80 23.36 0.45
CA THR A 158 0.55 23.61 1.01
C THR A 158 0.56 24.69 2.08
N GLY A 159 -0.29 25.71 1.96
CA GLY A 159 -0.40 26.78 2.96
C GLY A 159 -0.88 26.28 4.31
N LEU A 160 -1.86 25.36 4.32
CA LEU A 160 -2.36 24.76 5.56
C LEU A 160 -1.30 23.84 6.18
N VAL A 161 -0.56 23.07 5.39
CA VAL A 161 0.55 22.23 5.90
C VAL A 161 1.61 23.08 6.58
N SER A 162 2.10 24.13 5.90
CA SER A 162 3.11 25.04 6.46
C SER A 162 2.63 25.70 7.76
N TYR A 163 1.35 26.05 7.84
CA TYR A 163 0.73 26.58 9.04
C TYR A 163 0.74 25.56 10.19
N LEU A 164 0.34 24.30 9.93
CA LEU A 164 0.29 23.24 10.93
C LEU A 164 1.68 22.86 11.44
N GLU A 165 2.68 22.81 10.56
CA GLU A 165 4.08 22.56 10.93
C GLU A 165 4.62 23.65 11.86
N ALA A 166 4.25 24.92 11.62
CA ALA A 166 4.65 26.05 12.45
C ALA A 166 3.93 26.09 13.78
N ALA A 167 2.68 25.63 13.88
CA ALA A 167 1.89 25.63 15.12
C ALA A 167 2.44 24.65 16.16
N GLY A 168 3.06 23.53 15.74
CA GLY A 168 3.78 22.59 16.60
C GLY A 168 2.93 21.73 17.54
N ARG A 169 1.69 22.14 17.87
CA ARG A 169 0.74 21.41 18.73
C ARG A 169 -0.67 21.44 18.15
N PHE A 170 -1.29 20.27 18.04
CA PHE A 170 -2.65 20.14 17.49
C PHE A 170 -3.73 20.78 18.36
N GLU A 171 -3.50 20.88 19.68
CA GLU A 171 -4.46 21.50 20.64
C GLU A 171 -4.56 23.03 20.49
N GLU A 172 -3.63 23.66 19.77
CA GLU A 172 -3.58 25.10 19.54
C GLU A 172 -4.10 25.50 18.15
N ILE A 173 -4.73 24.57 17.42
CA ILE A 173 -5.26 24.84 16.07
C ILE A 173 -6.58 25.65 16.20
N PRO A 174 -6.67 26.87 15.62
CA PRO A 174 -7.89 27.66 15.63
C PRO A 174 -9.04 26.96 14.88
N ASP A 175 -10.26 27.25 15.27
CA ASP A 175 -11.49 26.68 14.67
C ASP A 175 -11.55 26.84 13.15
N THR A 176 -11.04 27.96 12.63
CA THR A 176 -11.00 28.21 11.18
C THR A 176 -10.06 27.26 10.44
N ALA A 177 -8.89 27.00 11.00
CA ALA A 177 -7.94 26.03 10.44
C ALA A 177 -8.45 24.58 10.61
N HIS A 178 -9.08 24.29 11.75
CA HIS A 178 -9.72 23.00 11.98
C HIS A 178 -10.86 22.75 10.98
N ALA A 179 -11.74 23.74 10.74
CA ALA A 179 -12.80 23.62 9.74
C ALA A 179 -12.25 23.32 8.33
N ARG A 180 -11.16 24.00 7.95
CA ARG A 180 -10.48 23.75 6.67
C ARG A 180 -9.85 22.36 6.61
N LEU A 181 -9.26 21.87 7.70
CA LEU A 181 -8.76 20.49 7.78
C LEU A 181 -9.87 19.46 7.60
N VAL A 182 -11.03 19.69 8.24
CA VAL A 182 -12.19 18.79 8.10
C VAL A 182 -12.70 18.77 6.65
N GLU A 183 -12.71 19.90 5.97
CA GLU A 183 -13.05 19.95 4.55
C GLU A 183 -12.06 19.12 3.70
N ARG A 184 -10.76 19.29 3.88
CA ARG A 184 -9.72 18.49 3.20
C ARG A 184 -9.82 17.00 3.54
N LEU A 185 -10.16 16.67 4.78
CA LEU A 185 -10.40 15.28 5.18
C LEU A 185 -11.59 14.67 4.43
N ARG A 186 -12.70 15.40 4.29
CA ARG A 186 -13.86 14.95 3.52
C ARG A 186 -13.51 14.71 2.04
N GLU A 187 -12.74 15.61 1.45
CA GLU A 187 -12.23 15.43 0.09
C GLU A 187 -11.38 14.16 0.00
N PHE A 188 -10.46 13.94 0.94
CA PHE A 188 -9.64 12.74 0.98
C PHE A 188 -10.47 11.46 1.15
N LEU A 189 -11.49 11.47 2.00
CA LEU A 189 -12.39 10.32 2.17
C LEU A 189 -13.14 9.96 0.88
N PHE A 190 -13.35 10.93 -0.02
CA PHE A 190 -13.99 10.73 -1.31
C PHE A 190 -12.98 10.35 -2.40
N VAL A 191 -11.90 11.11 -2.53
CA VAL A 191 -10.86 10.96 -3.57
C VAL A 191 -10.00 9.73 -3.29
N GLY A 192 -9.65 9.51 -2.03
CA GLY A 192 -8.67 8.51 -1.60
C GLY A 192 -7.23 8.94 -1.82
N GLY A 193 -6.33 7.98 -1.66
CA GLY A 193 -4.90 8.16 -1.84
C GLY A 193 -4.34 7.53 -3.12
N MET A 194 -5.19 7.04 -4.04
CA MET A 194 -4.70 6.51 -5.30
C MET A 194 -4.14 7.65 -6.16
N PRO A 195 -2.84 7.58 -6.58
CA PRO A 195 -2.16 8.70 -7.22
C PRO A 195 -2.92 9.29 -8.41
N GLU A 196 -3.49 8.45 -9.27
CA GLU A 196 -4.23 8.88 -10.46
C GLU A 196 -5.51 9.66 -10.08
N ALA A 197 -6.24 9.19 -9.06
CA ALA A 197 -7.43 9.89 -8.55
C ALA A 197 -7.07 11.23 -7.91
N VAL A 198 -5.94 11.30 -7.20
CA VAL A 198 -5.45 12.56 -6.62
C VAL A 198 -4.97 13.51 -7.71
N CYS A 199 -4.29 13.04 -8.76
CA CYS A 199 -3.89 13.88 -9.90
C CYS A 199 -5.12 14.45 -10.62
N GLU A 200 -6.14 13.63 -10.90
CA GLU A 200 -7.40 14.10 -11.50
C GLU A 200 -8.07 15.20 -10.67
N PHE A 201 -8.09 15.03 -9.35
CA PHE A 201 -8.62 16.03 -8.44
C PHE A 201 -7.84 17.33 -8.45
N LEU A 202 -6.49 17.25 -8.48
CA LEU A 202 -5.59 18.43 -8.50
C LEU A 202 -5.66 19.21 -9.83
N GLU A 203 -5.75 18.50 -10.95
CA GLU A 203 -5.67 19.10 -12.29
C GLU A 203 -7.00 19.69 -12.74
N ASN A 204 -8.08 18.98 -12.46
CA ASN A 204 -9.41 19.30 -13.00
C ASN A 204 -10.43 19.72 -11.94
N GLY A 205 -10.17 19.49 -10.65
CA GLY A 205 -11.14 19.73 -9.57
C GLY A 205 -12.43 18.89 -9.72
N SER A 206 -12.40 17.88 -10.60
CA SER A 206 -13.58 17.13 -11.03
C SER A 206 -13.83 15.91 -10.16
N LEU A 207 -14.86 15.98 -9.33
CA LEU A 207 -15.28 14.82 -8.54
C LEU A 207 -15.89 13.71 -9.41
N THR A 208 -16.46 14.05 -10.56
CA THR A 208 -16.94 13.08 -11.56
C THR A 208 -15.77 12.37 -12.22
N GLY A 209 -14.72 13.12 -12.63
CA GLY A 209 -13.48 12.55 -13.16
C GLY A 209 -12.79 11.61 -12.16
N VAL A 210 -12.74 12.00 -10.88
CA VAL A 210 -12.24 11.12 -9.81
C VAL A 210 -13.01 9.79 -9.77
N ARG A 211 -14.35 9.82 -9.92
CA ARG A 211 -15.16 8.59 -9.96
C ARG A 211 -14.89 7.70 -11.18
N GLU A 212 -14.60 8.30 -12.31
CA GLU A 212 -14.22 7.57 -13.53
C GLU A 212 -12.86 6.90 -13.34
N VAL A 213 -11.88 7.60 -12.75
CA VAL A 213 -10.58 7.04 -12.39
C VAL A 213 -10.74 5.89 -11.38
N GLN A 214 -11.50 6.07 -10.32
CA GLN A 214 -11.76 5.01 -9.33
C GLN A 214 -12.39 3.77 -9.96
N ARG A 215 -13.32 3.96 -10.90
CA ARG A 215 -13.92 2.86 -11.67
C ARG A 215 -12.85 2.11 -12.46
N SER A 216 -12.04 2.82 -13.23
CA SER A 216 -10.96 2.24 -14.02
C SER A 216 -9.96 1.46 -13.17
N ILE A 217 -9.62 1.97 -11.98
CA ILE A 217 -8.76 1.29 -11.01
C ILE A 217 -9.40 -0.03 -10.56
N VAL A 218 -10.69 0.00 -10.18
CA VAL A 218 -11.41 -1.20 -9.72
C VAL A 218 -11.51 -2.24 -10.84
N GLU A 219 -11.83 -1.83 -12.06
CA GLU A 219 -11.89 -2.70 -13.25
C GLU A 219 -10.51 -3.33 -13.50
N THR A 220 -9.42 -2.54 -13.44
CA THR A 220 -8.05 -3.05 -13.59
C THR A 220 -7.72 -4.12 -12.55
N TYR A 221 -8.11 -3.94 -11.29
CA TYR A 221 -7.92 -4.97 -10.26
C TYR A 221 -8.71 -6.24 -10.56
N GLN A 222 -9.96 -6.08 -11.02
CA GLN A 222 -10.82 -7.20 -11.37
C GLN A 222 -10.27 -8.00 -12.56
N ASP A 223 -9.75 -7.33 -13.57
CA ASP A 223 -9.11 -7.96 -14.73
C ASP A 223 -7.84 -8.71 -14.33
N ASP A 224 -7.07 -8.17 -13.38
CA ASP A 224 -5.88 -8.83 -12.87
C ASP A 224 -6.19 -10.11 -12.07
N PHE A 225 -7.38 -10.25 -11.50
CA PHE A 225 -7.76 -11.46 -10.78
C PHE A 225 -7.59 -12.72 -11.63
N ALA A 226 -7.82 -12.63 -12.94
CA ALA A 226 -7.63 -13.74 -13.89
C ALA A 226 -6.16 -14.21 -14.00
N LYS A 227 -5.18 -13.40 -13.57
CA LYS A 227 -3.75 -13.76 -13.64
C LYS A 227 -3.30 -14.69 -12.50
N TYR A 228 -4.06 -14.75 -11.40
CA TYR A 228 -3.66 -15.51 -10.22
C TYR A 228 -4.78 -16.33 -9.56
N ALA A 229 -6.03 -16.19 -10.01
CA ALA A 229 -7.13 -17.01 -9.58
C ALA A 229 -7.46 -18.08 -10.62
N ARG A 230 -7.93 -19.23 -10.17
CA ARG A 230 -8.47 -20.23 -11.06
C ARG A 230 -9.77 -19.71 -11.70
N ARG A 231 -10.06 -20.15 -12.93
CA ARG A 231 -11.25 -19.70 -13.65
C ARG A 231 -12.55 -19.92 -12.87
N GLU A 232 -12.66 -21.02 -12.16
CA GLU A 232 -13.80 -21.39 -11.31
C GLU A 232 -13.98 -20.49 -10.08
N ASP A 233 -12.89 -19.84 -9.61
CA ASP A 233 -12.88 -18.97 -8.44
C ASP A 233 -13.09 -17.50 -8.76
N LEU A 234 -13.02 -17.10 -10.05
CA LEU A 234 -13.08 -15.69 -10.45
C LEU A 234 -14.35 -14.99 -9.98
N ALA A 235 -15.54 -15.59 -10.24
CA ALA A 235 -16.81 -14.98 -9.85
C ALA A 235 -16.89 -14.80 -8.33
N ARG A 236 -16.41 -15.79 -7.56
CA ARG A 236 -16.33 -15.73 -6.09
C ARG A 236 -15.38 -14.63 -5.64
N LEU A 237 -14.20 -14.53 -6.25
CA LEU A 237 -13.19 -13.53 -5.91
C LEU A 237 -13.73 -12.11 -6.14
N HIS A 238 -14.42 -11.87 -7.27
CA HIS A 238 -15.12 -10.61 -7.53
C HIS A 238 -16.18 -10.30 -6.46
N GLY A 239 -17.01 -11.30 -6.11
CA GLY A 239 -18.03 -11.14 -5.08
C GLY A 239 -17.45 -10.81 -3.71
N VAL A 240 -16.37 -11.49 -3.29
CA VAL A 240 -15.67 -11.24 -2.03
C VAL A 240 -15.05 -9.84 -2.04
N PHE A 241 -14.37 -9.45 -3.13
CA PHE A 241 -13.78 -8.11 -3.26
C PHE A 241 -14.81 -7.00 -3.08
N GLN A 242 -15.98 -7.11 -3.70
CA GLN A 242 -17.06 -6.13 -3.56
C GLN A 242 -17.68 -6.08 -2.16
N ARG A 243 -17.57 -7.18 -1.37
CA ARG A 243 -18.17 -7.25 -0.03
C ARG A 243 -17.22 -6.87 1.11
N ILE A 244 -15.91 -6.82 0.87
CA ILE A 244 -14.96 -6.37 1.89
C ILE A 244 -15.32 -4.97 2.40
N PRO A 245 -15.57 -3.94 1.56
CA PRO A 245 -15.84 -2.58 2.01
C PRO A 245 -17.00 -2.45 3.00
N VAL A 246 -18.07 -3.21 2.78
CA VAL A 246 -19.25 -3.17 3.67
C VAL A 246 -19.08 -3.93 4.99
N ASN A 247 -17.96 -4.65 5.13
CA ASN A 247 -17.60 -5.39 6.35
C ASN A 247 -16.41 -4.77 7.12
N ILE A 248 -15.96 -3.57 6.73
CA ILE A 248 -14.92 -2.83 7.46
C ILE A 248 -15.39 -2.57 8.90
N GLY A 249 -14.45 -2.62 9.85
CA GLY A 249 -14.73 -2.43 11.27
C GLY A 249 -15.37 -3.65 11.95
N ARG A 250 -15.61 -4.73 11.25
CA ARG A 250 -16.25 -5.92 11.81
C ARG A 250 -15.33 -7.12 11.79
N LYS A 251 -15.40 -7.95 12.85
CA LYS A 251 -14.78 -9.27 12.85
C LYS A 251 -15.32 -10.08 11.66
N ILE A 252 -14.42 -10.57 10.82
CA ILE A 252 -14.79 -11.30 9.61
C ILE A 252 -15.38 -12.66 9.96
N LYS A 253 -16.58 -12.88 9.42
CA LYS A 253 -17.18 -14.19 9.28
C LYS A 253 -17.30 -14.47 7.78
N TYR A 254 -16.73 -15.55 7.29
CA TYR A 254 -16.70 -15.84 5.84
C TYR A 254 -18.09 -15.88 5.21
N VAL A 255 -19.11 -16.27 5.97
CA VAL A 255 -20.52 -16.25 5.55
C VAL A 255 -21.03 -14.84 5.24
N ASN A 256 -20.44 -13.80 5.83
CA ASN A 256 -20.80 -12.40 5.52
C ASN A 256 -20.21 -11.94 4.17
N LEU A 257 -19.11 -12.56 3.75
CA LEU A 257 -18.45 -12.28 2.47
C LEU A 257 -19.05 -13.11 1.32
N SER A 258 -19.51 -14.33 1.60
CA SER A 258 -20.30 -15.15 0.67
C SER A 258 -21.20 -16.10 1.45
N ARG A 259 -22.50 -16.08 1.14
CA ARG A 259 -23.50 -16.97 1.78
C ARG A 259 -23.63 -18.31 1.07
N GLU A 260 -23.25 -18.37 -0.19
CA GLU A 260 -23.43 -19.51 -1.09
C GLU A 260 -22.20 -20.43 -1.13
N ASP A 261 -21.03 -19.87 -0.77
CA ASP A 261 -19.78 -20.57 -0.84
C ASP A 261 -19.35 -21.20 0.49
N LEU A 262 -18.55 -22.26 0.40
CA LEU A 262 -17.92 -22.86 1.58
C LEU A 262 -16.91 -21.88 2.19
N ALA A 263 -16.85 -21.86 3.53
CA ALA A 263 -15.93 -20.97 4.25
C ALA A 263 -14.45 -21.15 3.83
N ARG A 264 -14.05 -22.37 3.44
CA ARG A 264 -12.70 -22.67 2.95
C ARG A 264 -12.39 -21.92 1.64
N ASP A 265 -13.34 -21.89 0.71
CA ASP A 265 -13.15 -21.31 -0.61
C ASP A 265 -13.19 -19.77 -0.52
N THR A 266 -14.11 -19.23 0.29
CA THR A 266 -14.14 -17.79 0.63
C THR A 266 -12.82 -17.35 1.31
N LYS A 267 -12.26 -18.18 2.22
CA LYS A 267 -10.94 -17.92 2.82
C LYS A 267 -9.84 -17.83 1.74
N GLY A 268 -9.84 -18.78 0.79
CA GLY A 268 -8.88 -18.74 -0.34
C GLY A 268 -8.94 -17.43 -1.12
N CYS A 269 -10.15 -16.92 -1.39
CA CYS A 269 -10.34 -15.62 -2.06
C CYS A 269 -9.81 -14.45 -1.21
N VAL A 270 -10.08 -14.44 0.10
CA VAL A 270 -9.53 -13.40 1.01
C VAL A 270 -8.00 -13.44 1.02
N ASP A 271 -7.41 -14.62 1.11
CA ASP A 271 -5.94 -14.77 1.10
C ASP A 271 -5.32 -14.29 -0.23
N LEU A 272 -5.99 -14.50 -1.38
CA LEU A 272 -5.57 -13.96 -2.68
C LEU A 272 -5.65 -12.43 -2.70
N LEU A 273 -6.73 -11.83 -2.20
CA LEU A 273 -6.89 -10.36 -2.16
C LEU A 273 -5.87 -9.70 -1.24
N ILE A 274 -5.52 -10.33 -0.12
CA ILE A 274 -4.45 -9.86 0.77
C ILE A 274 -3.09 -9.91 0.06
N ARG A 275 -2.78 -11.00 -0.68
CA ARG A 275 -1.56 -11.10 -1.48
C ARG A 275 -1.51 -10.06 -2.60
N ALA A 276 -2.64 -9.78 -3.25
CA ALA A 276 -2.74 -8.71 -4.23
C ALA A 276 -2.62 -7.31 -3.60
N GLN A 277 -2.61 -7.22 -2.27
CA GLN A 277 -2.54 -6.00 -1.48
C GLN A 277 -3.71 -5.03 -1.72
N VAL A 278 -4.85 -5.54 -2.18
CA VAL A 278 -6.07 -4.76 -2.36
C VAL A 278 -6.89 -4.67 -1.06
N CYS A 279 -6.53 -5.47 -0.08
CA CYS A 279 -6.99 -5.36 1.31
C CYS A 279 -5.90 -5.82 2.28
N HIS A 280 -6.01 -5.41 3.54
CA HIS A 280 -5.08 -5.79 4.59
C HIS A 280 -5.82 -6.44 5.76
N ARG A 281 -5.15 -7.42 6.37
CA ARG A 281 -5.65 -8.10 7.56
C ARG A 281 -5.28 -7.32 8.81
N VAL A 282 -6.24 -7.17 9.71
CA VAL A 282 -6.05 -6.68 11.07
C VAL A 282 -6.26 -7.89 11.99
N SER A 283 -5.19 -8.42 12.58
CA SER A 283 -5.22 -9.64 13.40
C SER A 283 -5.62 -9.33 14.82
N ALA A 284 -6.47 -10.19 15.44
CA ALA A 284 -6.70 -10.06 16.88
C ALA A 284 -5.46 -10.49 17.66
N SER A 285 -5.04 -9.67 18.64
CA SER A 285 -3.95 -10.01 19.55
C SER A 285 -4.41 -9.94 21.00
N HIS A 286 -3.92 -10.86 21.83
CA HIS A 286 -4.19 -10.84 23.27
C HIS A 286 -3.44 -9.71 24.00
N CYS A 287 -2.48 -9.07 23.33
CA CYS A 287 -1.69 -7.94 23.87
C CYS A 287 -1.03 -8.24 25.22
N SER A 288 -0.66 -9.49 25.48
CA SER A 288 -0.01 -9.92 26.73
C SER A 288 1.48 -9.55 26.78
N GLY A 289 2.05 -9.02 25.70
CA GLY A 289 3.45 -8.63 25.59
C GLY A 289 3.85 -8.33 24.15
N LEU A 290 5.13 -8.02 23.95
CA LEU A 290 5.71 -7.78 22.62
C LEU A 290 6.57 -8.98 22.19
N PRO A 291 6.62 -9.32 20.90
CA PRO A 291 5.88 -8.68 19.79
C PRO A 291 4.40 -9.04 19.79
N LEU A 292 3.54 -8.12 19.28
CA LEU A 292 2.09 -8.32 19.21
C LEU A 292 1.67 -9.59 18.46
N ALA A 293 2.45 -9.95 17.44
CA ALA A 293 2.26 -11.17 16.64
C ALA A 293 2.34 -12.47 17.46
N ALA A 294 3.09 -12.48 18.58
CA ALA A 294 3.16 -13.66 19.45
C ALA A 294 1.82 -13.99 20.14
N GLY A 295 0.96 -12.98 20.31
CA GLY A 295 -0.38 -13.11 20.88
C GLY A 295 -1.51 -13.20 19.86
N GLU A 296 -1.22 -13.42 18.56
CA GLU A 296 -2.26 -13.44 17.53
C GLU A 296 -3.22 -14.62 17.64
N ASN A 297 -4.51 -14.30 17.53
CA ASN A 297 -5.57 -15.28 17.32
C ASN A 297 -5.85 -15.41 15.81
N GLN A 298 -5.38 -16.48 15.21
CA GLN A 298 -5.53 -16.72 13.76
C GLN A 298 -6.99 -16.84 13.28
N ARG A 299 -7.94 -17.10 14.20
CA ARG A 299 -9.36 -17.28 13.89
C ARG A 299 -10.16 -15.99 13.95
N ALA A 300 -9.61 -14.95 14.54
CA ALA A 300 -10.26 -13.66 14.70
C ALA A 300 -9.48 -12.56 13.98
N PHE A 301 -10.10 -11.92 13.02
CA PHE A 301 -9.49 -10.82 12.28
C PHE A 301 -10.56 -9.90 11.68
N LYS A 302 -10.15 -8.66 11.42
CA LYS A 302 -10.87 -7.71 10.60
C LYS A 302 -10.15 -7.55 9.24
N LEU A 303 -10.79 -6.90 8.28
CA LEU A 303 -10.17 -6.48 7.03
C LEU A 303 -10.33 -4.97 6.88
N ILE A 304 -9.34 -4.34 6.27
CA ILE A 304 -9.44 -2.98 5.74
C ILE A 304 -9.16 -3.02 4.24
N SER A 305 -9.74 -2.11 3.49
CA SER A 305 -9.43 -1.89 2.08
C SER A 305 -8.04 -1.23 1.95
N MET A 306 -7.40 -1.36 0.81
CA MET A 306 -6.13 -0.68 0.56
C MET A 306 -6.24 0.84 0.55
N ASP A 307 -7.40 1.37 0.17
CA ASP A 307 -7.65 2.80 -0.01
C ASP A 307 -9.08 3.19 0.37
N VAL A 308 -9.21 4.33 1.07
CA VAL A 308 -10.50 4.82 1.55
C VAL A 308 -11.41 5.31 0.42
N GLY A 309 -10.84 5.92 -0.63
CA GLY A 309 -11.60 6.37 -1.80
C GLY A 309 -12.15 5.20 -2.61
N ILE A 310 -11.35 4.15 -2.82
CA ILE A 310 -11.79 2.90 -3.46
C ILE A 310 -12.84 2.20 -2.61
N MET A 311 -12.67 2.14 -1.28
CA MET A 311 -13.69 1.62 -0.37
C MET A 311 -15.01 2.37 -0.53
N ASN A 312 -14.96 3.71 -0.47
CA ASN A 312 -16.13 4.57 -0.60
C ASN A 312 -16.82 4.41 -1.97
N PHE A 313 -16.01 4.27 -3.04
CA PHE A 313 -16.52 3.99 -4.39
C PHE A 313 -17.31 2.68 -4.44
N LEU A 314 -16.74 1.59 -3.92
CA LEU A 314 -17.36 0.26 -3.90
C LEU A 314 -18.62 0.21 -3.01
N CYS A 315 -18.67 1.03 -1.97
CA CYS A 315 -19.87 1.21 -1.14
C CYS A 315 -20.98 2.08 -1.81
N GLY A 316 -20.72 2.64 -3.00
CA GLY A 316 -21.65 3.56 -3.66
C GLY A 316 -21.76 4.93 -2.99
N GLY A 317 -20.77 5.32 -2.19
CA GLY A 317 -20.75 6.62 -1.49
C GLY A 317 -20.79 7.80 -2.47
N ARG A 318 -21.50 8.87 -2.12
CA ARG A 318 -21.65 10.07 -2.94
C ARG A 318 -21.01 11.27 -2.25
N TRP A 319 -20.52 12.22 -3.06
CA TRP A 319 -19.94 13.45 -2.53
C TRP A 319 -20.93 14.27 -1.70
N GLU A 320 -22.16 14.38 -2.16
CA GLU A 320 -23.22 15.10 -1.47
C GLU A 320 -23.44 14.58 -0.05
N SER A 321 -23.31 13.27 0.13
CA SER A 321 -23.42 12.62 1.44
C SER A 321 -22.24 12.96 2.35
N LEU A 322 -21.03 13.06 1.82
CA LEU A 322 -19.82 13.41 2.59
C LEU A 322 -19.72 14.90 2.89
N SER A 323 -20.02 15.76 1.90
CA SER A 323 -19.89 17.21 2.02
C SER A 323 -20.91 17.84 2.97
N GLN A 324 -22.11 17.25 3.04
CA GLN A 324 -23.21 17.73 3.90
C GLN A 324 -23.34 16.94 5.21
N ALA A 325 -22.45 15.97 5.42
CA ALA A 325 -22.54 15.12 6.60
C ALA A 325 -22.39 15.93 7.88
N THR A 326 -23.46 15.94 8.64
CA THR A 326 -23.42 16.18 10.06
C THR A 326 -23.24 14.83 10.75
N SER A 327 -22.72 14.81 11.97
CA SER A 327 -22.46 13.59 12.75
C SER A 327 -23.65 12.61 12.88
N GLN A 328 -24.83 12.98 12.38
CA GLN A 328 -26.07 12.17 12.45
C GLN A 328 -26.47 11.53 11.11
N THR A 329 -25.82 11.82 9.99
CA THR A 329 -26.32 11.47 8.66
C THR A 329 -25.50 10.44 7.87
N LEU A 330 -24.28 10.09 8.27
CA LEU A 330 -23.48 9.08 7.58
C LEU A 330 -23.65 7.69 8.22
N VAL A 331 -24.36 6.82 7.56
CA VAL A 331 -24.65 5.44 8.01
C VAL A 331 -23.38 4.59 8.23
N ASN A 332 -22.23 5.00 7.69
CA ASN A 332 -20.96 4.27 7.75
C ASN A 332 -19.79 5.10 8.33
N GLU A 333 -20.03 6.14 9.11
CA GLU A 333 -18.95 7.00 9.64
C GLU A 333 -17.90 6.21 10.41
N GLY A 334 -18.30 5.28 11.28
CA GLY A 334 -17.37 4.44 12.03
C GLY A 334 -16.48 3.61 11.13
N ALA A 335 -17.04 2.97 10.09
CA ALA A 335 -16.27 2.16 9.14
C ALA A 335 -15.29 3.01 8.31
N LEU A 336 -15.70 4.23 7.89
CA LEU A 336 -14.80 5.16 7.19
C LEU A 336 -13.68 5.64 8.10
N ALA A 337 -13.95 5.95 9.34
CA ALA A 337 -12.94 6.38 10.31
C ALA A 337 -11.97 5.24 10.63
N GLU A 338 -12.46 4.01 10.88
CA GLU A 338 -11.59 2.85 11.06
C GLU A 338 -10.75 2.57 9.81
N GLN A 339 -11.33 2.63 8.62
CA GLN A 339 -10.60 2.48 7.36
C GLN A 339 -9.50 3.55 7.23
N PHE A 340 -9.82 4.80 7.48
CA PHE A 340 -8.87 5.92 7.42
C PHE A 340 -7.68 5.70 8.35
N ILE A 341 -7.92 5.41 9.60
CA ILE A 341 -6.85 5.15 10.58
C ILE A 341 -6.06 3.90 10.22
N GLY A 342 -6.74 2.80 9.89
CA GLY A 342 -6.10 1.53 9.53
C GLY A 342 -5.19 1.65 8.30
N GLN A 343 -5.61 2.37 7.28
CA GLN A 343 -4.80 2.65 6.09
C GLN A 343 -3.50 3.40 6.44
N HIS A 344 -3.58 4.41 7.31
CA HIS A 344 -2.39 5.16 7.71
C HIS A 344 -1.45 4.31 8.58
N LEU A 345 -2.00 3.51 9.49
CA LEU A 345 -1.20 2.59 10.32
C LEU A 345 -0.53 1.50 9.48
N ALA A 346 -1.17 1.03 8.41
CA ALA A 346 -0.63 -0.01 7.54
C ALA A 346 0.69 0.38 6.86
N PHE A 347 0.89 1.67 6.57
CA PHE A 347 2.04 2.18 5.83
C PHE A 347 2.90 3.18 6.62
N LEU A 348 2.70 3.24 7.95
CA LEU A 348 3.41 4.18 8.80
C LEU A 348 4.93 4.00 8.73
N ASP A 349 5.41 2.76 8.75
CA ASP A 349 6.83 2.42 8.81
C ASP A 349 7.42 2.00 7.46
N LEU A 350 6.65 2.09 6.37
CA LEU A 350 7.02 1.60 5.03
C LEU A 350 7.47 0.12 5.00
N GLY A 351 7.26 -0.59 6.10
CA GLY A 351 7.47 -2.03 6.24
C GLY A 351 6.26 -2.83 5.74
N LYS A 352 6.34 -4.16 5.85
CA LYS A 352 5.19 -5.02 5.55
C LYS A 352 4.04 -4.67 6.50
N PRO A 353 2.84 -4.34 5.98
CA PRO A 353 1.68 -4.03 6.81
C PRO A 353 1.40 -5.12 7.86
N SER A 354 1.38 -4.73 9.13
CA SER A 354 1.14 -5.62 10.27
C SER A 354 0.21 -4.90 11.25
N LEU A 355 -1.08 -5.13 11.13
CA LEU A 355 -2.11 -4.47 11.89
C LEU A 355 -2.70 -5.40 12.93
N HIS A 356 -2.92 -4.87 14.12
CA HIS A 356 -3.50 -5.62 15.23
C HIS A 356 -4.66 -4.84 15.85
N TYR A 357 -5.62 -5.58 16.42
CA TYR A 357 -6.67 -5.08 17.28
C TYR A 357 -6.78 -5.96 18.52
N TRP A 358 -7.39 -5.46 19.58
CA TRP A 358 -7.62 -6.25 20.77
C TRP A 358 -9.10 -6.62 20.90
N LEU A 359 -9.34 -7.88 21.25
CA LEU A 359 -10.69 -8.41 21.41
C LEU A 359 -10.76 -9.30 22.64
N ARG A 360 -11.74 -9.03 23.50
CA ARG A 360 -12.15 -9.91 24.58
C ARG A 360 -13.59 -10.38 24.33
N GLU A 361 -13.76 -11.68 24.09
CA GLU A 361 -15.06 -12.32 23.99
C GLU A 361 -15.35 -13.04 25.30
N GLY A 362 -16.33 -12.59 26.08
CA GLY A 362 -16.76 -13.17 27.36
C GLY A 362 -18.20 -13.67 27.28
N LYS A 363 -18.63 -14.43 28.30
CA LYS A 363 -20.02 -14.91 28.39
C LYS A 363 -21.00 -13.76 28.71
N SER A 364 -20.55 -12.70 29.38
CA SER A 364 -21.38 -11.59 29.82
C SER A 364 -21.05 -10.25 29.16
N GLU A 365 -19.79 -10.03 28.74
CA GLU A 365 -19.32 -8.77 28.19
C GLU A 365 -18.28 -8.98 27.09
N ASN A 366 -18.45 -8.27 25.99
CA ASN A 366 -17.47 -8.17 24.93
C ASN A 366 -16.82 -6.78 25.01
N ALA A 367 -15.50 -6.74 24.81
CA ALA A 367 -14.77 -5.50 24.71
C ALA A 367 -13.78 -5.57 23.53
N GLU A 368 -13.64 -4.47 22.83
CA GLU A 368 -12.80 -4.37 21.66
C GLU A 368 -12.05 -3.03 21.67
N VAL A 369 -10.83 -3.02 21.16
CA VAL A 369 -10.06 -1.81 20.82
C VAL A 369 -9.73 -1.89 19.35
N ASP A 370 -10.06 -0.86 18.58
CA ASP A 370 -10.04 -0.88 17.12
C ASP A 370 -8.67 -1.18 16.53
N TYR A 371 -7.60 -0.57 17.08
CA TYR A 371 -6.22 -0.87 16.71
C TYR A 371 -5.31 -0.91 17.93
N VAL A 372 -4.25 -1.70 17.80
CA VAL A 372 -3.17 -1.75 18.78
C VAL A 372 -1.84 -1.68 18.05
N VAL A 373 -0.97 -0.77 18.45
CA VAL A 373 0.37 -0.59 17.88
C VAL A 373 1.44 -0.76 18.92
N ALA A 374 2.61 -1.26 18.49
CA ALA A 374 3.81 -1.32 19.33
C ALA A 374 4.70 -0.13 19.00
N LYS A 375 4.99 0.72 19.98
CA LYS A 375 5.89 1.86 19.80
C LYS A 375 6.77 2.03 21.06
N GLU A 376 8.08 2.15 20.86
CA GLU A 376 9.05 2.37 21.93
C GLU A 376 8.93 1.36 23.08
N GLY A 377 8.72 0.08 22.76
CA GLY A 377 8.56 -0.98 23.75
C GLY A 377 7.23 -0.99 24.51
N LYS A 378 6.27 -0.13 24.12
CA LYS A 378 4.94 -0.03 24.71
C LYS A 378 3.88 -0.50 23.75
N ILE A 379 2.77 -0.99 24.30
CA ILE A 379 1.55 -1.34 23.57
C ILE A 379 0.59 -0.15 23.71
N LEU A 380 0.25 0.49 22.57
CA LEU A 380 -0.62 1.65 22.53
C LEU A 380 -1.97 1.26 21.92
N PRO A 381 -3.07 1.34 22.70
CA PRO A 381 -4.41 1.16 22.18
C PRO A 381 -4.86 2.41 21.42
N ILE A 382 -5.57 2.22 20.33
CA ILE A 382 -6.17 3.29 19.51
C ILE A 382 -7.65 2.97 19.35
N GLU A 383 -8.48 3.80 19.93
CA GLU A 383 -9.94 3.76 19.80
C GLU A 383 -10.34 4.81 18.77
N VAL A 384 -11.11 4.44 17.77
CA VAL A 384 -11.52 5.30 16.67
C VAL A 384 -12.97 5.74 16.89
N LYS A 385 -13.19 7.04 16.97
CA LYS A 385 -14.53 7.62 17.10
C LYS A 385 -14.85 8.50 15.89
N ALA A 386 -15.97 8.27 15.27
CA ALA A 386 -16.53 9.12 14.24
C ALA A 386 -17.57 10.05 14.88
N GLY A 387 -17.42 11.37 14.69
CA GLY A 387 -18.36 12.36 15.20
C GLY A 387 -17.93 13.02 16.52
N ALA A 388 -18.83 13.86 17.07
CA ALA A 388 -18.59 14.54 18.34
C ALA A 388 -18.40 13.49 19.45
N ALA A 389 -17.37 13.68 20.27
CA ALA A 389 -17.14 12.83 21.43
C ALA A 389 -18.40 12.81 22.32
N GLY A 390 -18.93 11.61 22.53
CA GLY A 390 -19.99 11.40 23.50
C GLY A 390 -19.43 11.39 24.90
#